data_9011266e193414da338ed4b45d3bed5d
#
_entry.id   9011266e193414da338ed4b45d3bed5d
#
_cell.length_a   1.000
_cell.length_b   1.000
_cell.length_c   1.000
_cell.angle_alpha   90.00
_cell.angle_beta   90.00
_cell.angle_gamma   90.00
#
_symmetry.space_group_name_H-M   'P 1'
#
loop_
_entity.id
_entity.type
_entity.pdbx_description
1 polymer ?
#
loop_
_entity_poly.entity_id
_entity_poly.type
_entity_poly.pdbx_seq_one_letter_code
_entity_poly.pdbx_strand_id
1 'polypeptide(L)'
;MGEGVTVDLQALVDRTSLDATSWVDVSRHWLLNADELFVHLRDTVAWRTSQLFRYDHVVEEKRLGASWQRGRPLPHPVLAEATRRIQRTYGVEFAGFSMIQYRDGDDGQGFHRDTDMRWLDDTFIAVLTLGATRPWLLRPRANRFADAPAQGATHDLLPAAGDLLVMGGRCQADWEHSVPYLRGRVVEPRISLQWRFARKTGEPFLGPSYRADVRFGHGKPPPRDRPVPG
;
A
#
# COMPACT_ATOMS: atom_id res chain seq x y z
N MET A 1 -3.76 -19.09 -28.48
CA MET A 1 -4.05 -17.77 -27.94
C MET A 1 -4.01 -17.94 -26.43
N GLY A 2 -3.02 -17.38 -25.75
CA GLY A 2 -2.95 -17.44 -24.28
C GLY A 2 -4.17 -16.73 -23.69
N GLU A 3 -4.69 -17.26 -22.59
CA GLU A 3 -5.72 -16.57 -21.83
C GLU A 3 -5.09 -15.28 -21.28
N GLY A 4 -5.68 -14.12 -21.56
CA GLY A 4 -5.18 -12.83 -21.11
C GLY A 4 -5.29 -12.67 -19.59
N VAL A 5 -4.75 -11.57 -19.06
CA VAL A 5 -4.82 -11.25 -17.61
C VAL A 5 -6.28 -11.12 -17.16
N THR A 6 -6.67 -11.87 -16.15
CA THR A 6 -8.06 -11.87 -15.65
C THR A 6 -8.14 -12.01 -14.13
N VAL A 7 -9.23 -11.52 -13.52
CA VAL A 7 -9.51 -11.73 -12.09
C VAL A 7 -10.13 -13.11 -11.91
N ASP A 8 -9.58 -13.92 -11.01
CA ASP A 8 -10.18 -15.20 -10.65
C ASP A 8 -11.45 -14.95 -9.79
N LEU A 9 -12.60 -15.26 -10.35
CA LEU A 9 -13.88 -15.09 -9.67
C LEU A 9 -14.12 -16.13 -8.57
N GLN A 10 -13.33 -17.20 -8.54
CA GLN A 10 -13.42 -18.29 -7.57
C GLN A 10 -12.31 -18.24 -6.51
N ALA A 11 -11.42 -17.26 -6.59
CA ALA A 11 -10.35 -17.10 -5.62
C ALA A 11 -10.92 -17.05 -4.19
N LEU A 12 -10.43 -17.93 -3.34
CA LEU A 12 -10.83 -18.01 -1.95
C LEU A 12 -10.21 -16.86 -1.15
N VAL A 13 -10.94 -16.41 -0.15
CA VAL A 13 -10.47 -15.41 0.81
C VAL A 13 -10.19 -16.13 2.14
N ASP A 14 -8.93 -16.07 2.57
CA ASP A 14 -8.50 -16.53 3.88
C ASP A 14 -8.38 -15.32 4.81
N ARG A 15 -9.31 -15.22 5.79
CA ARG A 15 -9.36 -14.14 6.77
C ARG A 15 -8.67 -14.51 8.07
N THR A 16 -7.69 -13.70 8.45
CA THR A 16 -7.07 -13.74 9.76
C THR A 16 -7.55 -12.55 10.61
N SER A 17 -8.20 -12.81 11.74
CA SER A 17 -8.45 -11.78 12.75
C SER A 17 -7.14 -11.49 13.48
N LEU A 18 -6.72 -10.23 13.45
CA LEU A 18 -5.50 -9.77 14.11
C LEU A 18 -5.75 -9.40 15.57
N ASP A 19 -6.91 -8.81 15.83
CA ASP A 19 -7.47 -8.47 17.14
C ASP A 19 -9.01 -8.40 17.04
N ALA A 20 -9.67 -7.81 18.02
CA ALA A 20 -11.14 -7.70 18.04
C ALA A 20 -11.70 -6.80 16.92
N THR A 21 -10.91 -5.93 16.32
CA THR A 21 -11.35 -4.87 15.40
C THR A 21 -10.55 -4.81 14.10
N SER A 22 -9.42 -5.49 14.04
CA SER A 22 -8.49 -5.48 12.90
C SER A 22 -8.38 -6.86 12.28
N TRP A 23 -8.30 -6.91 10.96
CA TRP A 23 -8.22 -8.16 10.20
C TRP A 23 -7.40 -7.99 8.92
N VAL A 24 -6.91 -9.12 8.41
CA VAL A 24 -6.30 -9.21 7.09
C VAL A 24 -6.88 -10.37 6.31
N ASP A 25 -7.26 -10.12 5.07
CA ASP A 25 -7.66 -11.12 4.09
C ASP A 25 -6.51 -11.37 3.12
N VAL A 26 -6.32 -12.64 2.77
CA VAL A 26 -5.37 -13.08 1.76
C VAL A 26 -6.11 -13.89 0.71
N SER A 27 -6.04 -13.46 -0.54
CA SER A 27 -6.54 -14.24 -1.68
C SER A 27 -5.36 -14.59 -2.58
N ARG A 28 -4.97 -15.86 -2.57
CA ARG A 28 -3.89 -16.36 -3.42
C ARG A 28 -4.37 -16.52 -4.84
N HIS A 29 -3.48 -16.20 -5.80
CA HIS A 29 -3.77 -16.28 -7.24
C HIS A 29 -5.06 -15.54 -7.66
N TRP A 30 -5.40 -14.47 -6.94
CA TRP A 30 -6.59 -13.66 -7.20
C TRP A 30 -6.59 -13.04 -8.62
N LEU A 31 -5.41 -12.76 -9.18
CA LEU A 31 -5.20 -12.33 -10.56
C LEU A 31 -4.43 -13.40 -11.31
N LEU A 32 -5.03 -13.97 -12.35
CA LEU A 32 -4.40 -14.95 -13.23
C LEU A 32 -3.55 -14.24 -14.30
N ASN A 33 -2.48 -14.89 -14.73
CA ASN A 33 -1.50 -14.35 -15.70
C ASN A 33 -0.90 -12.99 -15.25
N ALA A 34 -0.69 -12.85 -13.95
CA ALA A 34 -0.21 -11.62 -13.30
C ALA A 34 1.14 -11.13 -13.84
N ASP A 35 1.97 -12.03 -14.37
CA ASP A 35 3.28 -11.70 -14.97
C ASP A 35 3.14 -10.88 -16.25
N GLU A 36 2.09 -11.08 -17.04
CA GLU A 36 1.81 -10.26 -18.21
C GLU A 36 1.50 -8.82 -17.80
N LEU A 37 0.67 -8.65 -16.76
CA LEU A 37 0.37 -7.32 -16.22
C LEU A 37 1.60 -6.67 -15.62
N PHE A 38 2.44 -7.45 -14.92
CA PHE A 38 3.69 -6.96 -14.36
C PHE A 38 4.60 -6.36 -15.44
N VAL A 39 4.86 -7.11 -16.52
CA VAL A 39 5.70 -6.66 -17.64
C VAL A 39 5.09 -5.41 -18.29
N HIS A 40 3.78 -5.44 -18.57
CA HIS A 40 3.09 -4.32 -19.18
C HIS A 40 3.22 -3.04 -18.33
N LEU A 41 2.90 -3.09 -17.03
CA LEU A 41 2.96 -1.92 -16.16
C LEU A 41 4.41 -1.43 -15.94
N ARG A 42 5.37 -2.35 -15.77
CA ARG A 42 6.77 -2.00 -15.62
C ARG A 42 7.26 -1.15 -16.80
N ASP A 43 6.88 -1.53 -18.02
CA ASP A 43 7.43 -0.98 -19.26
C ASP A 43 6.65 0.23 -19.79
N THR A 44 5.35 0.38 -19.43
CA THR A 44 4.50 1.43 -20.00
C THR A 44 4.14 2.56 -19.04
N VAL A 45 4.26 2.32 -17.73
CA VAL A 45 3.92 3.34 -16.72
C VAL A 45 5.04 4.37 -16.59
N ALA A 46 4.67 5.64 -16.55
CA ALA A 46 5.60 6.75 -16.26
C ALA A 46 5.95 6.76 -14.76
N TRP A 47 6.84 5.88 -14.35
CA TRP A 47 7.33 5.77 -12.99
C TRP A 47 8.14 6.99 -12.55
N ARG A 48 7.97 7.42 -11.31
CA ARG A 48 8.66 8.57 -10.73
C ARG A 48 9.12 8.29 -9.30
N THR A 49 10.22 8.90 -8.89
CA THR A 49 10.59 8.97 -7.47
C THR A 49 9.64 9.90 -6.72
N SER A 50 9.40 9.62 -5.45
CA SER A 50 8.66 10.52 -4.55
C SER A 50 9.63 11.22 -3.61
N GLN A 51 9.29 12.46 -3.25
CA GLN A 51 10.02 13.22 -2.26
C GLN A 51 9.15 13.38 -1.02
N LEU A 52 9.68 13.02 0.13
CA LEU A 52 9.06 13.19 1.43
C LEU A 52 9.83 14.21 2.24
N PHE A 53 9.11 15.10 2.90
CA PHE A 53 9.74 15.97 3.89
C PHE A 53 9.79 15.25 5.24
N ARG A 54 11.00 14.91 5.70
CA ARG A 54 11.23 14.26 7.00
C ARG A 54 12.35 14.98 7.74
N TYR A 55 12.20 15.12 9.04
CA TYR A 55 13.27 15.67 9.90
C TYR A 55 13.89 16.98 9.36
N ASP A 56 13.05 17.91 8.92
CA ASP A 56 13.45 19.24 8.39
C ASP A 56 14.21 19.24 7.05
N HIS A 57 14.23 18.11 6.33
CA HIS A 57 14.80 18.04 4.99
C HIS A 57 13.96 17.18 4.03
N VAL A 58 14.17 17.40 2.73
CA VAL A 58 13.55 16.58 1.69
C VAL A 58 14.36 15.31 1.54
N VAL A 59 13.69 14.16 1.72
CA VAL A 59 14.25 12.83 1.48
C VAL A 59 13.62 12.27 0.21
N GLU A 60 14.44 11.89 -0.74
CA GLU A 60 13.98 11.17 -1.92
C GLU A 60 13.76 9.70 -1.57
N GLU A 61 12.56 9.19 -1.84
CA GLU A 61 12.30 7.75 -1.75
C GLU A 61 12.91 7.06 -2.98
N LYS A 62 13.73 6.05 -2.76
CA LYS A 62 14.38 5.31 -3.85
C LYS A 62 13.35 4.58 -4.73
N ARG A 63 12.35 3.94 -4.10
CA ARG A 63 11.28 3.22 -4.80
C ARG A 63 10.49 4.15 -5.72
N LEU A 64 9.99 3.61 -6.82
CA LEU A 64 9.23 4.36 -7.80
C LEU A 64 7.74 4.30 -7.49
N GLY A 65 7.01 5.36 -7.86
CA GLY A 65 5.58 5.45 -7.65
C GLY A 65 4.83 5.99 -8.86
N ALA A 66 3.55 5.65 -8.94
CA ALA A 66 2.60 6.23 -9.88
C ALA A 66 1.19 6.21 -9.25
N SER A 67 0.29 7.08 -9.71
CA SER A 67 -1.08 7.13 -9.19
C SER A 67 -2.09 7.42 -10.28
N TRP A 68 -3.28 6.85 -10.12
CA TRP A 68 -4.44 7.06 -10.98
C TRP A 68 -5.63 7.53 -10.17
N GLN A 69 -6.26 8.58 -10.64
CA GLN A 69 -7.53 9.07 -10.12
C GLN A 69 -8.69 8.50 -10.95
N ARG A 70 -9.87 8.37 -10.32
CA ARG A 70 -11.12 8.00 -11.01
C ARG A 70 -11.33 8.87 -12.24
N GLY A 71 -11.75 8.28 -13.35
CA GLY A 71 -12.05 8.98 -14.61
C GLY A 71 -10.85 9.15 -15.54
N ARG A 72 -9.64 8.81 -15.14
CA ARG A 72 -8.49 8.75 -16.06
C ARG A 72 -8.42 7.41 -16.78
N PRO A 73 -7.93 7.38 -18.04
CA PRO A 73 -7.64 6.13 -18.74
C PRO A 73 -6.73 5.24 -17.89
N LEU A 74 -7.12 3.98 -17.71
CA LEU A 74 -6.34 3.03 -16.92
C LEU A 74 -5.17 2.50 -17.75
N PRO A 75 -4.03 2.19 -17.11
CA PRO A 75 -2.87 1.66 -17.82
C PRO A 75 -3.08 0.23 -18.34
N HIS A 76 -4.09 -0.49 -17.85
CA HIS A 76 -4.51 -1.80 -18.37
C HIS A 76 -5.99 -2.04 -18.06
N PRO A 77 -6.79 -2.63 -19.01
CA PRO A 77 -8.24 -2.84 -18.83
C PRO A 77 -8.62 -3.69 -17.62
N VAL A 78 -7.82 -4.71 -17.26
CA VAL A 78 -8.09 -5.57 -16.10
C VAL A 78 -8.18 -4.79 -14.78
N LEU A 79 -7.55 -3.63 -14.67
CA LEU A 79 -7.60 -2.81 -13.47
C LEU A 79 -8.98 -2.22 -13.20
N ALA A 80 -9.81 -2.05 -14.25
CA ALA A 80 -11.21 -1.68 -14.08
C ALA A 80 -12.01 -2.82 -13.44
N GLU A 81 -11.78 -4.05 -13.89
CA GLU A 81 -12.41 -5.24 -13.34
C GLU A 81 -11.95 -5.49 -11.91
N ALA A 82 -10.64 -5.46 -11.66
CA ALA A 82 -10.03 -5.59 -10.34
C ALA A 82 -10.66 -4.59 -9.34
N THR A 83 -10.71 -3.31 -9.71
CA THR A 83 -11.31 -2.26 -8.88
C THR A 83 -12.78 -2.55 -8.57
N ARG A 84 -13.59 -2.89 -9.60
CA ARG A 84 -15.01 -3.21 -9.41
C ARG A 84 -15.21 -4.43 -8.52
N ARG A 85 -14.38 -5.46 -8.69
CA ARG A 85 -14.48 -6.69 -7.89
C ARG A 85 -14.18 -6.42 -6.42
N ILE A 86 -13.10 -5.70 -6.12
CA ILE A 86 -12.75 -5.31 -4.75
C ILE A 86 -13.89 -4.47 -4.14
N GLN A 87 -14.36 -3.45 -4.85
CA GLN A 87 -15.45 -2.59 -4.38
C GLN A 87 -16.73 -3.37 -4.04
N ARG A 88 -17.12 -4.32 -4.88
CA ARG A 88 -18.31 -5.17 -4.65
C ARG A 88 -18.12 -6.10 -3.46
N THR A 89 -16.95 -6.75 -3.36
CA THR A 89 -16.67 -7.73 -2.30
C THR A 89 -16.72 -7.08 -0.91
N TYR A 90 -16.23 -5.84 -0.80
CA TYR A 90 -16.05 -5.18 0.49
C TYR A 90 -17.01 -4.00 0.74
N GLY A 91 -17.87 -3.66 -0.19
CA GLY A 91 -18.82 -2.57 -0.03
C GLY A 91 -18.19 -1.19 0.10
N VAL A 92 -17.10 -0.95 -0.62
CA VAL A 92 -16.32 0.30 -0.57
C VAL A 92 -16.23 0.96 -1.95
N GLU A 93 -15.93 2.26 -1.99
CA GLU A 93 -15.66 2.99 -3.21
C GLU A 93 -14.30 3.67 -3.17
N PHE A 94 -13.52 3.55 -4.24
CA PHE A 94 -12.20 4.17 -4.35
C PHE A 94 -12.22 5.43 -5.21
N ALA A 95 -11.48 6.44 -4.78
CA ALA A 95 -11.20 7.64 -5.58
C ALA A 95 -10.15 7.38 -6.68
N GLY A 96 -9.43 6.26 -6.58
CA GLY A 96 -8.37 5.85 -7.46
C GLY A 96 -7.50 4.78 -6.82
N PHE A 97 -6.30 4.60 -7.36
CA PHE A 97 -5.28 3.69 -6.79
C PHE A 97 -3.88 4.28 -7.00
N SER A 98 -2.93 3.76 -6.24
CA SER A 98 -1.50 4.04 -6.43
C SER A 98 -0.74 2.76 -6.71
N MET A 99 0.41 2.89 -7.33
CA MET A 99 1.34 1.80 -7.58
C MET A 99 2.72 2.16 -7.03
N ILE A 100 3.38 1.19 -6.46
CA ILE A 100 4.77 1.29 -6.01
C ILE A 100 5.56 0.19 -6.68
N GLN A 101 6.67 0.56 -7.31
CA GLN A 101 7.65 -0.39 -7.85
C GLN A 101 8.86 -0.45 -6.93
N TYR A 102 9.19 -1.66 -6.51
CA TYR A 102 10.42 -2.04 -5.83
C TYR A 102 11.30 -2.74 -6.84
N ARG A 103 12.40 -2.10 -7.24
CA ARG A 103 13.26 -2.58 -8.36
C ARG A 103 14.22 -3.68 -7.93
N ASP A 104 14.68 -3.58 -6.68
CA ASP A 104 15.72 -4.44 -6.12
C ASP A 104 15.65 -4.47 -4.58
N GLY A 105 16.69 -4.98 -3.93
CA GLY A 105 16.78 -5.06 -2.48
C GLY A 105 17.01 -3.72 -1.77
N ASP A 106 17.40 -2.68 -2.49
CA ASP A 106 17.57 -1.32 -1.96
C ASP A 106 16.26 -0.52 -1.92
N ASP A 107 15.24 -0.99 -2.63
CA ASP A 107 13.90 -0.45 -2.53
C ASP A 107 13.12 -1.18 -1.43
N GLY A 108 12.53 -0.43 -0.52
CA GLY A 108 11.77 -0.95 0.61
C GLY A 108 10.94 0.14 1.28
N GLN A 109 10.14 -0.28 2.25
CA GLN A 109 9.41 0.61 3.15
C GLN A 109 9.47 0.05 4.56
N GLY A 110 10.01 0.84 5.49
CA GLY A 110 9.98 0.51 6.91
C GLY A 110 8.56 0.43 7.47
N PHE A 111 8.41 -0.07 8.68
CA PHE A 111 7.12 -0.12 9.34
C PHE A 111 6.47 1.26 9.41
N HIS A 112 5.23 1.34 8.92
CA HIS A 112 4.44 2.57 8.86
C HIS A 112 2.95 2.27 8.89
N ARG A 113 2.15 3.32 9.00
CA ARG A 113 0.70 3.35 8.89
C ARG A 113 0.30 4.41 7.86
N ASP A 114 -0.78 4.21 7.15
CA ASP A 114 -1.29 5.17 6.17
C ASP A 114 -2.18 6.23 6.86
N THR A 115 -1.56 7.06 7.73
CA THR A 115 -2.26 8.06 8.55
C THR A 115 -2.81 9.24 7.76
N ASP A 116 -2.43 9.39 6.49
CA ASP A 116 -2.99 10.37 5.57
C ASP A 116 -4.46 10.09 5.22
N MET A 117 -4.96 8.89 5.48
CA MET A 117 -6.38 8.56 5.40
C MET A 117 -7.22 9.32 6.44
N ARG A 118 -6.62 9.84 7.50
CA ARG A 118 -7.17 10.64 8.59
C ARG A 118 -8.13 9.88 9.51
N TRP A 119 -9.18 9.25 8.99
CA TRP A 119 -10.10 8.42 9.78
C TRP A 119 -9.54 7.00 9.83
N LEU A 120 -9.11 6.57 11.02
CA LEU A 120 -8.34 5.33 11.18
C LEU A 120 -9.13 4.21 11.84
N ASP A 121 -10.38 4.47 12.26
CA ASP A 121 -11.20 3.51 12.99
C ASP A 121 -11.86 2.46 12.08
N ASP A 122 -12.10 2.80 10.81
CA ASP A 122 -12.63 1.87 9.82
C ASP A 122 -11.97 2.15 8.47
N THR A 123 -10.83 1.52 8.29
CA THR A 123 -9.99 1.65 7.10
C THR A 123 -10.03 0.39 6.25
N PHE A 124 -9.71 0.58 4.98
CA PHE A 124 -9.60 -0.49 4.02
C PHE A 124 -8.44 -0.21 3.08
N ILE A 125 -7.50 -1.14 3.03
CA ILE A 125 -6.37 -1.08 2.09
C ILE A 125 -6.24 -2.42 1.38
N ALA A 126 -6.48 -2.43 0.07
CA ALA A 126 -6.22 -3.58 -0.78
C ALA A 126 -4.87 -3.43 -1.47
N VAL A 127 -4.07 -4.49 -1.50
CA VAL A 127 -2.75 -4.55 -2.11
C VAL A 127 -2.68 -5.75 -3.05
N LEU A 128 -2.67 -5.50 -4.35
CA LEU A 128 -2.40 -6.52 -5.37
C LEU A 128 -0.91 -6.55 -5.67
N THR A 129 -0.31 -7.73 -5.56
CA THR A 129 1.12 -7.95 -5.81
C THR A 129 1.36 -8.48 -7.21
N LEU A 130 2.37 -7.93 -7.91
CA LEU A 130 2.85 -8.41 -9.20
C LEU A 130 4.37 -8.57 -9.15
N GLY A 131 4.90 -9.56 -9.87
CA GLY A 131 6.34 -9.85 -9.92
C GLY A 131 6.84 -10.60 -8.68
N ALA A 132 8.02 -10.28 -8.17
CA ALA A 132 8.71 -11.07 -7.17
C ALA A 132 7.96 -11.18 -5.84
N THR A 133 7.98 -12.39 -5.28
CA THR A 133 7.57 -12.64 -3.89
C THR A 133 8.59 -11.98 -2.94
N ARG A 134 8.10 -11.12 -2.05
CA ARG A 134 8.91 -10.45 -1.03
C ARG A 134 8.18 -10.46 0.31
N PRO A 135 8.90 -10.42 1.44
CA PRO A 135 8.28 -10.24 2.74
C PRO A 135 7.33 -9.06 2.74
N TRP A 136 6.16 -9.25 3.30
CA TRP A 136 5.18 -8.22 3.59
C TRP A 136 4.74 -8.37 5.04
N LEU A 137 5.32 -7.54 5.90
CA LEU A 137 5.23 -7.72 7.34
C LEU A 137 4.10 -6.88 7.92
N LEU A 138 3.35 -7.48 8.85
CA LEU A 138 2.30 -6.83 9.61
C LEU A 138 2.52 -7.10 11.10
N ARG A 139 2.57 -6.05 11.93
CA ARG A 139 2.78 -6.18 13.37
C ARG A 139 1.90 -5.22 14.15
N PRO A 140 1.62 -5.49 15.43
CA PRO A 140 1.02 -4.52 16.31
C PRO A 140 1.86 -3.24 16.38
N ARG A 141 1.18 -2.10 16.46
CA ARG A 141 1.85 -0.80 16.58
C ARG A 141 2.63 -0.73 17.89
N ALA A 142 3.91 -0.40 17.79
CA ALA A 142 4.71 -0.14 18.97
C ALA A 142 4.29 1.20 19.60
N ASN A 143 3.96 1.18 20.87
CA ASN A 143 3.84 2.41 21.64
C ASN A 143 5.26 2.88 22.02
N ARG A 144 5.77 3.92 21.35
CA ARG A 144 7.11 4.45 21.59
C ARG A 144 7.32 5.05 22.99
N PHE A 145 6.25 5.24 23.73
CA PHE A 145 6.25 5.80 25.09
C PHE A 145 5.93 4.77 26.17
N ALA A 146 5.70 3.51 25.79
CA ALA A 146 5.49 2.43 26.74
C ALA A 146 6.82 1.72 27.00
N ASP A 147 7.09 1.44 28.28
CA ASP A 147 8.25 0.65 28.71
C ASP A 147 8.17 -0.82 28.28
N ALA A 148 7.02 -1.27 27.79
CA ALA A 148 6.81 -2.63 27.31
C ALA A 148 6.82 -2.70 25.77
N PRO A 149 7.46 -3.72 25.17
CA PRO A 149 7.37 -3.97 23.74
C PRO A 149 5.91 -4.20 23.33
N ALA A 150 5.58 -3.88 22.06
CA ALA A 150 4.27 -4.18 21.50
C ALA A 150 3.99 -5.68 21.67
N GLN A 151 2.87 -6.02 22.30
CA GLN A 151 2.46 -7.42 22.46
C GLN A 151 1.86 -7.91 21.14
N GLY A 152 2.31 -9.06 20.68
CA GLY A 152 1.80 -9.73 19.49
C GLY A 152 2.90 -10.11 18.50
N ALA A 153 2.57 -11.07 17.65
CA ALA A 153 3.48 -11.59 16.63
C ALA A 153 3.57 -10.65 15.42
N THR A 154 4.70 -10.67 14.75
CA THR A 154 4.82 -10.14 13.39
C THR A 154 4.38 -11.23 12.42
N HIS A 155 3.41 -10.92 11.58
CA HIS A 155 2.96 -11.78 10.50
C HIS A 155 3.75 -11.45 9.24
N ASP A 156 4.31 -12.46 8.56
CA ASP A 156 4.81 -12.33 7.21
C ASP A 156 3.83 -13.00 6.25
N LEU A 157 3.13 -12.19 5.47
CA LEU A 157 2.10 -12.68 4.55
C LEU A 157 2.68 -13.17 3.22
N LEU A 158 3.93 -12.82 2.93
CA LEU A 158 4.73 -13.29 1.79
C LEU A 158 3.93 -13.37 0.47
N PRO A 159 3.32 -12.28 -0.01
CA PRO A 159 2.49 -12.31 -1.20
C PRO A 159 3.30 -12.55 -2.47
N ALA A 160 2.82 -13.47 -3.30
CA ALA A 160 3.33 -13.78 -4.63
C ALA A 160 2.61 -12.99 -5.73
N ALA A 161 3.07 -13.14 -6.99
CA ALA A 161 2.39 -12.54 -8.13
C ALA A 161 0.92 -12.99 -8.23
N GLY A 162 0.02 -12.04 -8.41
CA GLY A 162 -1.42 -12.29 -8.48
C GLY A 162 -2.14 -12.36 -7.14
N ASP A 163 -1.45 -12.32 -6.02
CA ASP A 163 -2.06 -12.35 -4.69
C ASP A 163 -2.65 -10.98 -4.32
N LEU A 164 -3.86 -11.00 -3.76
CA LEU A 164 -4.52 -9.83 -3.18
C LEU A 164 -4.50 -9.94 -1.66
N LEU A 165 -3.92 -8.93 -1.00
CA LEU A 165 -4.00 -8.72 0.43
C LEU A 165 -4.99 -7.59 0.72
N VAL A 166 -5.81 -7.74 1.76
CA VAL A 166 -6.71 -6.67 2.21
C VAL A 166 -6.61 -6.52 3.70
N MET A 167 -6.22 -5.34 4.17
CA MET A 167 -6.28 -4.96 5.57
C MET A 167 -7.55 -4.16 5.83
N GLY A 168 -8.24 -4.46 6.92
CA GLY A 168 -9.47 -3.77 7.28
C GLY A 168 -9.63 -3.45 8.76
N GLY A 169 -10.70 -2.70 9.04
CA GLY A 169 -11.00 -2.22 10.39
C GLY A 169 -9.96 -1.23 10.90
N ARG A 170 -9.51 -1.41 12.14
CA ARG A 170 -8.56 -0.51 12.80
C ARG A 170 -7.08 -0.76 12.46
N CYS A 171 -6.78 -1.52 11.40
CA CYS A 171 -5.38 -1.82 11.03
C CYS A 171 -4.49 -0.57 10.92
N GLN A 172 -5.03 0.56 10.46
CA GLN A 172 -4.22 1.80 10.37
C GLN A 172 -4.16 2.60 11.67
N ALA A 173 -4.97 2.25 12.67
CA ALA A 173 -4.86 2.79 14.03
C ALA A 173 -3.86 1.99 14.86
N ASP A 174 -3.96 0.66 14.82
CA ASP A 174 -3.39 -0.24 15.82
C ASP A 174 -2.28 -1.14 15.30
N TRP A 175 -2.08 -1.21 13.97
CA TRP A 175 -1.05 -2.05 13.31
C TRP A 175 -0.14 -1.22 12.41
N GLU A 176 1.04 -1.76 12.14
CA GLU A 176 2.04 -1.22 11.19
C GLU A 176 2.40 -2.29 10.17
N HIS A 177 2.62 -1.86 8.92
CA HIS A 177 3.03 -2.77 7.86
C HIS A 177 4.32 -2.31 7.17
N SER A 178 5.01 -3.25 6.54
CA SER A 178 6.33 -3.02 5.94
C SER A 178 6.57 -3.92 4.73
N VAL A 179 7.26 -3.39 3.72
CA VAL A 179 8.01 -4.17 2.72
C VAL A 179 9.49 -3.93 3.02
N PRO A 180 10.16 -4.82 3.76
CA PRO A 180 11.50 -4.54 4.26
C PRO A 180 12.53 -4.38 3.16
N TYR A 181 13.56 -3.59 3.45
CA TYR A 181 14.76 -3.52 2.63
C TYR A 181 15.50 -4.86 2.69
N LEU A 182 15.96 -5.36 1.55
CA LEU A 182 16.71 -6.61 1.41
C LEU A 182 18.12 -6.32 0.88
N ARG A 183 18.77 -5.30 1.45
CA ARG A 183 20.08 -4.81 1.00
C ARG A 183 21.11 -5.92 0.94
N GLY A 184 21.95 -5.89 -0.12
CA GLY A 184 22.97 -6.89 -0.35
C GLY A 184 22.44 -8.25 -0.86
N ARG A 185 21.13 -8.36 -1.13
CA ARG A 185 20.52 -9.54 -1.76
C ARG A 185 20.11 -9.23 -3.19
N VAL A 186 20.27 -10.21 -4.07
CA VAL A 186 19.68 -10.17 -5.41
C VAL A 186 18.18 -10.44 -5.25
N VAL A 187 17.36 -9.47 -5.62
CA VAL A 187 15.90 -9.55 -5.52
C VAL A 187 15.29 -9.02 -6.80
N GLU A 188 14.43 -9.80 -7.41
CA GLU A 188 13.72 -9.40 -8.61
C GLU A 188 12.69 -8.29 -8.34
N PRO A 189 12.32 -7.51 -9.35
CA PRO A 189 11.37 -6.41 -9.20
C PRO A 189 9.97 -6.86 -8.80
N ARG A 190 9.31 -6.01 -8.02
CA ARG A 190 7.91 -6.16 -7.59
C ARG A 190 7.14 -4.86 -7.82
N ILE A 191 5.87 -4.98 -8.19
CA ILE A 191 4.90 -3.88 -8.19
C ILE A 191 3.79 -4.21 -7.17
N SER A 192 3.44 -3.22 -6.34
CA SER A 192 2.26 -3.26 -5.46
C SER A 192 1.25 -2.23 -5.94
N LEU A 193 0.05 -2.69 -6.34
CA LEU A 193 -1.08 -1.80 -6.60
C LEU A 193 -1.88 -1.65 -5.31
N GLN A 194 -2.28 -0.42 -4.97
CA GLN A 194 -2.86 -0.13 -3.67
C GLN A 194 -4.12 0.72 -3.82
N TRP A 195 -5.26 0.20 -3.34
CA TRP A 195 -6.51 0.93 -3.20
C TRP A 195 -6.74 1.25 -1.73
N ARG A 196 -7.18 2.46 -1.43
CA ARG A 196 -7.39 2.93 -0.06
C ARG A 196 -8.76 3.53 0.10
N PHE A 197 -9.41 3.23 1.21
CA PHE A 197 -10.68 3.79 1.64
C PHE A 197 -10.67 3.95 3.17
N ALA A 198 -11.27 5.04 3.66
CA ALA A 198 -11.57 5.23 5.07
C ALA A 198 -13.01 5.70 5.22
N ARG A 199 -13.76 5.03 6.09
CA ARG A 199 -15.08 5.54 6.49
C ARG A 199 -14.86 6.74 7.40
N LYS A 200 -15.44 7.87 7.03
CA LYS A 200 -15.30 9.13 7.78
C LYS A 200 -16.20 9.11 9.02
N THR A 201 -15.92 8.21 9.96
CA THR A 201 -16.62 8.07 11.24
C THR A 201 -15.62 8.29 12.37
N GLY A 202 -16.09 8.80 13.52
CA GLY A 202 -15.21 9.14 14.63
C GLY A 202 -14.36 10.39 14.39
N GLU A 203 -13.36 10.59 15.24
CA GLU A 203 -12.46 11.75 15.18
C GLU A 203 -11.34 11.52 14.16
N PRO A 204 -11.04 12.52 13.31
CA PRO A 204 -9.92 12.40 12.39
C PRO A 204 -8.59 12.45 13.14
N PHE A 205 -7.63 11.64 12.71
CA PHE A 205 -6.27 11.69 13.20
C PHE A 205 -5.61 13.03 12.84
N LEU A 206 -5.30 13.85 13.85
CA LEU A 206 -4.69 15.18 13.70
C LEU A 206 -3.16 15.16 13.84
N GLY A 207 -2.56 14.00 14.10
CA GLY A 207 -1.12 13.86 14.17
C GLY A 207 -0.42 14.23 12.86
N PRO A 208 0.92 14.39 12.90
CA PRO A 208 1.67 14.75 11.72
C PRO A 208 1.43 13.72 10.63
N SER A 209 0.90 14.19 9.51
CA SER A 209 0.94 13.45 8.26
C SER A 209 2.39 13.51 7.78
N TYR A 210 3.03 12.36 7.61
CA TYR A 210 4.36 12.29 6.97
C TYR A 210 4.28 12.59 5.46
N ARG A 211 3.11 12.86 4.91
CA ARG A 211 2.90 13.52 3.65
C ARG A 211 2.92 15.05 3.85
N ALA A 212 4.09 15.60 3.85
CA ALA A 212 4.26 16.80 3.06
C ALA A 212 3.85 16.43 1.63
N ASP A 213 3.06 17.26 0.95
CA ASP A 213 2.52 17.03 -0.39
C ASP A 213 3.39 16.08 -1.20
N VAL A 214 2.92 14.84 -1.44
CA VAL A 214 3.65 13.89 -2.27
C VAL A 214 3.60 14.45 -3.68
N ARG A 215 4.57 15.25 -4.00
CA ARG A 215 4.77 15.76 -5.36
C ARG A 215 5.59 14.74 -6.11
N PHE A 216 4.93 13.94 -6.91
CA PHE A 216 5.60 13.21 -7.97
C PHE A 216 6.12 14.22 -9.00
N GLY A 217 7.42 14.53 -8.97
CA GLY A 217 8.06 15.46 -9.88
C GLY A 217 8.82 16.58 -9.17
N HIS A 218 9.80 17.17 -9.87
CA HIS A 218 10.60 18.28 -9.38
C HIS A 218 9.73 19.51 -9.10
N GLY A 219 9.33 19.72 -7.86
CA GLY A 219 8.62 20.90 -7.41
C GLY A 219 9.34 21.52 -6.22
N LYS A 220 9.35 22.86 -6.15
CA LYS A 220 9.88 23.61 -5.01
C LYS A 220 9.21 23.14 -3.71
N PRO A 221 9.96 23.03 -2.58
CA PRO A 221 9.40 22.76 -1.28
C PRO A 221 8.37 23.85 -0.91
N PRO A 222 7.30 23.50 -0.17
CA PRO A 222 6.36 24.50 0.32
C PRO A 222 7.04 25.51 1.23
N PRO A 223 6.57 26.78 1.30
CA PRO A 223 7.07 27.76 2.22
C PRO A 223 6.90 27.28 3.67
N ARG A 224 7.86 27.63 4.50
CA ARG A 224 7.87 27.29 5.94
C ARG A 224 6.90 28.22 6.67
N ASP A 225 5.65 27.86 6.82
CA ASP A 225 4.76 28.46 7.80
C ASP A 225 4.58 27.47 8.96
N ARG A 226 5.45 27.60 9.95
CA ARG A 226 5.19 27.11 11.30
C ARG A 226 4.77 28.30 12.17
N PRO A 227 3.65 28.22 12.89
CA PRO A 227 3.48 29.10 14.04
C PRO A 227 4.51 28.70 15.09
N VAL A 228 5.29 29.68 15.54
CA VAL A 228 6.19 29.56 16.69
C VAL A 228 5.31 29.36 17.92
N PRO A 229 5.49 28.31 18.75
CA PRO A 229 4.81 28.25 20.03
C PRO A 229 5.35 29.38 20.93
N GLY A 230 4.42 30.22 21.38
CA GLY A 230 4.65 31.19 22.45
C GLY A 230 4.77 30.50 23.82
#